data_3de980ea08eea72a1363968ead3110e3
#
_entry.id   3de980ea08eea72a1363968ead3110e3
#
_cell.length_a   1.000
_cell.length_b   1.000
_cell.length_c   1.000
_cell.angle_alpha   90.00
_cell.angle_beta   90.00
_cell.angle_gamma   90.00
#
_symmetry.space_group_name_H-M   'P 1'
#
loop_
_entity.id
_entity.type
_entity.pdbx_description
1 polymer ?
#
loop_
_entity_poly.entity_id
_entity_poly.type
_entity_poly.pdbx_seq_one_letter_code
_entity_poly.pdbx_strand_id
1 'polypeptide(L)'
;METWWFLALEFAVAITLIVMSKRQPFPGPSKRYGNILLVIALLFLIGETSPRETDVQAHLFFLLIYGSLGLVRGVQNMLVNRDEVIVAPFAGFLFSISATAMMAEQWGSLSVVEEYAAFGTIVLLGGGQTWLVFRGLLIGRLPLAWSKAGLVALQRGQISGEHGAIECFEKSWDLEEEHLNPMAWTALEKIQTFLGNESESEHWKKRLAESGGQDAVAKEWLEAIDSALNKINPKEEE
;
A
#
# COMPACT_ATOMS: atom_id res chain seq x y z
N MET A 1 -3.11 -18.84 -28.26
CA MET A 1 -2.83 -17.39 -28.25
C MET A 1 -3.43 -16.67 -27.04
N GLU A 2 -4.54 -17.16 -26.49
CA GLU A 2 -5.25 -16.48 -25.38
C GLU A 2 -4.49 -16.57 -24.05
N THR A 3 -3.83 -17.70 -23.76
CA THR A 3 -3.03 -17.90 -22.54
C THR A 3 -1.90 -16.89 -22.39
N TRP A 4 -1.24 -16.52 -23.50
CA TRP A 4 -0.13 -15.54 -23.48
C TRP A 4 -0.53 -14.14 -23.03
N TRP A 5 -1.79 -13.75 -23.20
CA TRP A 5 -2.28 -12.47 -22.70
C TRP A 5 -2.39 -12.48 -21.16
N PHE A 6 -2.88 -13.59 -20.59
CA PHE A 6 -2.93 -13.73 -19.14
C PHE A 6 -1.55 -13.80 -18.54
N LEU A 7 -0.64 -14.54 -19.18
CA LEU A 7 0.75 -14.62 -18.77
C LEU A 7 1.43 -13.23 -18.78
N ALA A 8 1.25 -12.46 -19.86
CA ALA A 8 1.77 -11.12 -19.96
C ALA A 8 1.19 -10.19 -18.86
N LEU A 9 -0.11 -10.31 -18.57
CA LEU A 9 -0.78 -9.59 -17.50
C LEU A 9 -0.19 -9.94 -16.13
N GLU A 10 0.01 -11.22 -15.83
CA GLU A 10 0.59 -11.69 -14.58
C GLU A 10 1.99 -11.12 -14.36
N PHE A 11 2.86 -11.17 -15.38
CA PHE A 11 4.18 -10.55 -15.34
C PHE A 11 4.10 -9.04 -15.16
N ALA A 12 3.27 -8.36 -15.92
CA ALA A 12 3.13 -6.91 -15.86
C ALA A 12 2.71 -6.46 -14.45
N VAL A 13 1.69 -7.10 -13.87
CA VAL A 13 1.20 -6.78 -12.52
C VAL A 13 2.27 -7.12 -11.48
N ALA A 14 2.91 -8.29 -11.57
CA ALA A 14 3.95 -8.69 -10.62
C ALA A 14 5.13 -7.70 -10.60
N ILE A 15 5.65 -7.35 -11.77
CA ILE A 15 6.77 -6.40 -11.90
C ILE A 15 6.36 -5.02 -11.39
N THR A 16 5.16 -4.54 -11.77
CA THR A 16 4.66 -3.25 -11.33
C THR A 16 4.56 -3.18 -9.81
N LEU A 17 4.01 -4.21 -9.16
CA LEU A 17 3.91 -4.29 -7.71
C LEU A 17 5.29 -4.30 -7.03
N ILE A 18 6.26 -5.05 -7.55
CA ILE A 18 7.63 -5.09 -7.02
C ILE A 18 8.31 -3.73 -7.16
N VAL A 19 8.17 -3.06 -8.30
CA VAL A 19 8.74 -1.73 -8.52
C VAL A 19 8.07 -0.68 -7.64
N MET A 20 6.74 -0.66 -7.61
CA MET A 20 5.98 0.30 -6.82
C MET A 20 6.10 0.05 -5.30
N SER A 21 6.44 -1.17 -4.87
CA SER A 21 6.64 -1.47 -3.45
C SER A 21 7.68 -0.56 -2.80
N LYS A 22 8.73 -0.17 -3.53
CA LYS A 22 9.78 0.73 -3.04
C LYS A 22 9.26 2.12 -2.68
N ARG A 23 8.12 2.52 -3.25
CA ARG A 23 7.46 3.80 -2.99
C ARG A 23 6.41 3.72 -1.89
N GLN A 24 6.24 2.55 -1.25
CA GLN A 24 5.28 2.36 -0.17
C GLN A 24 5.94 2.56 1.20
N PRO A 25 5.20 3.06 2.20
CA PRO A 25 5.70 3.20 3.57
C PRO A 25 6.24 1.89 4.14
N PHE A 26 5.55 0.79 3.84
CA PHE A 26 5.97 -0.56 4.19
C PHE A 26 6.01 -1.42 2.92
N PRO A 27 7.19 -1.60 2.29
CA PRO A 27 7.32 -2.32 1.02
C PRO A 27 7.06 -3.83 1.13
N GLY A 28 7.11 -4.39 2.34
CA GLY A 28 7.03 -5.84 2.59
C GLY A 28 5.79 -6.52 2.00
N PRO A 29 4.56 -6.07 2.28
CA PRO A 29 3.35 -6.71 1.81
C PRO A 29 3.25 -6.75 0.28
N SER A 30 3.39 -5.62 -0.39
CA SER A 30 3.31 -5.50 -1.84
C SER A 30 4.43 -6.22 -2.57
N LYS A 31 5.66 -6.16 -2.04
CA LYS A 31 6.80 -6.93 -2.57
C LYS A 31 6.57 -8.44 -2.48
N ARG A 32 6.05 -8.94 -1.35
CA ARG A 32 5.73 -10.37 -1.18
C ARG A 32 4.63 -10.81 -2.14
N TYR A 33 3.56 -10.03 -2.25
CA TYR A 33 2.48 -10.31 -3.17
C TYR A 33 2.98 -10.34 -4.63
N GLY A 34 3.73 -9.34 -5.07
CA GLY A 34 4.33 -9.31 -6.40
C GLY A 34 5.30 -10.47 -6.67
N ASN A 35 6.15 -10.84 -5.70
CA ASN A 35 7.09 -11.95 -5.85
C ASN A 35 6.38 -13.30 -6.00
N ILE A 36 5.32 -13.56 -5.22
CA ILE A 36 4.54 -14.80 -5.34
C ILE A 36 3.89 -14.87 -6.72
N LEU A 37 3.27 -13.78 -7.18
CA LEU A 37 2.68 -13.71 -8.52
C LEU A 37 3.74 -13.95 -9.61
N LEU A 38 4.94 -13.38 -9.48
CA LEU A 38 6.04 -13.56 -10.41
C LEU A 38 6.48 -15.02 -10.48
N VAL A 39 6.63 -15.69 -9.33
CA VAL A 39 7.00 -17.12 -9.29
C VAL A 39 5.95 -17.98 -10.00
N ILE A 40 4.67 -17.69 -9.78
CA ILE A 40 3.60 -18.45 -10.43
C ILE A 40 3.52 -18.14 -11.93
N ALA A 41 3.70 -16.88 -12.34
CA ALA A 41 3.80 -16.54 -13.76
C ALA A 41 4.98 -17.28 -14.46
N LEU A 42 6.11 -17.45 -13.76
CA LEU A 42 7.22 -18.27 -14.28
C LEU A 42 6.85 -19.76 -14.39
N LEU A 43 6.09 -20.29 -13.45
CA LEU A 43 5.59 -21.68 -13.54
C LEU A 43 4.62 -21.86 -14.70
N PHE A 44 3.72 -20.89 -14.93
CA PHE A 44 2.84 -20.90 -16.10
C PHE A 44 3.63 -20.77 -17.41
N LEU A 45 4.67 -19.91 -17.45
CA LEU A 45 5.55 -19.81 -18.62
C LEU A 45 6.21 -21.16 -18.96
N ILE A 46 6.67 -21.89 -17.96
CA ILE A 46 7.21 -23.25 -18.15
C ILE A 46 6.11 -24.18 -18.68
N GLY A 47 4.88 -24.06 -18.16
CA GLY A 47 3.72 -24.81 -18.64
C GLY A 47 3.43 -24.54 -20.11
N GLU A 48 3.39 -23.27 -20.54
CA GLU A 48 3.14 -22.86 -21.92
C GLU A 48 4.22 -23.34 -22.90
N THR A 49 5.45 -23.51 -22.43
CA THR A 49 6.56 -24.02 -23.25
C THR A 49 6.66 -25.55 -23.25
N SER A 50 5.79 -26.23 -22.51
CA SER A 50 5.78 -27.70 -22.42
C SER A 50 4.97 -28.31 -23.60
N PRO A 51 5.17 -29.60 -23.92
CA PRO A 51 4.37 -30.28 -24.94
C PRO A 51 2.86 -30.32 -24.67
N ARG A 52 2.45 -30.04 -23.45
CA ARG A 52 1.06 -29.91 -23.03
C ARG A 52 0.89 -28.49 -22.50
N GLU A 53 0.35 -27.63 -23.36
CA GLU A 53 0.08 -26.24 -23.03
C GLU A 53 -0.87 -26.12 -21.83
N THR A 54 -0.72 -25.03 -21.06
CA THR A 54 -1.61 -24.74 -19.93
C THR A 54 -2.97 -24.28 -20.46
N ASP A 55 -4.04 -24.73 -19.84
CA ASP A 55 -5.39 -24.27 -20.18
C ASP A 55 -5.62 -22.81 -19.68
N VAL A 56 -6.32 -21.99 -20.48
CA VAL A 56 -6.79 -20.65 -20.10
C VAL A 56 -7.53 -20.69 -18.76
N GLN A 57 -8.33 -21.71 -18.53
CA GLN A 57 -9.05 -21.90 -17.26
C GLN A 57 -8.13 -21.98 -16.05
N ALA A 58 -6.93 -22.53 -16.19
CA ALA A 58 -5.95 -22.61 -15.10
C ALA A 58 -5.47 -21.20 -14.69
N HIS A 59 -5.17 -20.31 -15.66
CA HIS A 59 -4.83 -18.91 -15.41
C HIS A 59 -5.99 -18.18 -14.73
N LEU A 60 -7.19 -18.28 -15.30
CA LEU A 60 -8.38 -17.61 -14.77
C LEU A 60 -8.70 -18.04 -13.34
N PHE A 61 -8.67 -19.34 -13.07
CA PHE A 61 -8.94 -19.88 -11.75
C PHE A 61 -7.88 -19.44 -10.73
N PHE A 62 -6.61 -19.47 -11.13
CA PHE A 62 -5.53 -18.96 -10.29
C PHE A 62 -5.71 -17.47 -9.99
N LEU A 63 -5.94 -16.64 -11.02
CA LEU A 63 -6.13 -15.19 -10.85
C LEU A 63 -7.35 -14.86 -10.00
N LEU A 64 -8.43 -15.65 -10.12
CA LEU A 64 -9.63 -15.49 -9.30
C LEU A 64 -9.32 -15.72 -7.82
N ILE A 65 -8.67 -16.83 -7.48
CA ILE A 65 -8.31 -17.16 -6.08
C ILE A 65 -7.27 -16.18 -5.55
N TYR A 66 -6.20 -15.98 -6.31
CA TYR A 66 -5.09 -15.13 -5.88
C TYR A 66 -5.51 -13.66 -5.74
N GLY A 67 -6.30 -13.18 -6.70
CA GLY A 67 -6.92 -11.86 -6.66
C GLY A 67 -7.85 -11.70 -5.46
N SER A 68 -8.72 -12.68 -5.17
CA SER A 68 -9.61 -12.65 -4.00
C SER A 68 -8.85 -12.56 -2.69
N LEU A 69 -7.84 -13.41 -2.50
CA LEU A 69 -7.01 -13.41 -1.29
C LEU A 69 -6.22 -12.12 -1.14
N GLY A 70 -5.67 -11.62 -2.25
CA GLY A 70 -4.96 -10.35 -2.29
C GLY A 70 -5.86 -9.16 -2.00
N LEU A 71 -7.08 -9.17 -2.51
CA LEU A 71 -8.07 -8.11 -2.27
C LEU A 71 -8.43 -8.04 -0.77
N VAL A 72 -8.76 -9.16 -0.15
CA VAL A 72 -9.06 -9.21 1.30
C VAL A 72 -7.87 -8.71 2.13
N ARG A 73 -6.66 -9.23 1.85
CA ARG A 73 -5.44 -8.83 2.55
C ARG A 73 -5.09 -7.36 2.30
N GLY A 74 -5.18 -6.92 1.06
CA GLY A 74 -4.89 -5.54 0.68
C GLY A 74 -5.85 -4.54 1.31
N VAL A 75 -7.16 -4.86 1.34
CA VAL A 75 -8.16 -4.03 2.02
C VAL A 75 -7.86 -3.97 3.52
N GLN A 76 -7.52 -5.09 4.15
CA GLN A 76 -7.13 -5.12 5.56
C GLN A 76 -5.89 -4.24 5.81
N ASN A 77 -4.85 -4.36 4.99
CA ASN A 77 -3.64 -3.55 5.10
C ASN A 77 -3.92 -2.05 4.91
N MET A 78 -4.78 -1.71 3.95
CA MET A 78 -5.12 -0.32 3.64
C MET A 78 -6.03 0.32 4.70
N LEU A 79 -7.07 -0.39 5.16
CA LEU A 79 -8.11 0.19 6.02
C LEU A 79 -7.83 0.02 7.51
N VAL A 80 -7.27 -1.11 7.90
CA VAL A 80 -7.06 -1.47 9.32
C VAL A 80 -5.62 -1.21 9.72
N ASN A 81 -4.67 -1.86 9.05
CA ASN A 81 -3.26 -1.80 9.42
C ASN A 81 -2.61 -0.47 9.02
N ARG A 82 -3.09 0.17 7.96
CA ARG A 82 -2.53 1.39 7.38
C ARG A 82 -1.05 1.23 7.02
N ASP A 83 -0.72 0.10 6.41
CA ASP A 83 0.66 -0.25 6.06
C ASP A 83 0.99 0.07 4.60
N GLU A 84 0.03 -0.20 3.70
CA GLU A 84 0.23 0.00 2.26
C GLU A 84 -1.12 0.13 1.53
N VAL A 85 -1.12 0.62 0.30
CA VAL A 85 -2.37 0.94 -0.43
C VAL A 85 -2.48 0.30 -1.82
N ILE A 86 -1.42 -0.37 -2.32
CA ILE A 86 -1.38 -0.83 -3.71
C ILE A 86 -1.82 -2.29 -3.93
N VAL A 87 -1.72 -3.17 -2.92
CA VAL A 87 -2.12 -4.58 -3.10
C VAL A 87 -3.61 -4.69 -3.41
N ALA A 88 -4.47 -3.97 -2.69
CA ALA A 88 -5.92 -4.04 -2.90
C ALA A 88 -6.34 -3.68 -4.33
N PRO A 89 -5.91 -2.55 -4.92
CA PRO A 89 -6.21 -2.20 -6.32
C PRO A 89 -5.77 -3.26 -7.31
N PHE A 90 -4.52 -3.72 -7.24
CA PHE A 90 -4.00 -4.69 -8.19
C PHE A 90 -4.63 -6.07 -8.04
N ALA A 91 -4.83 -6.53 -6.80
CA ALA A 91 -5.51 -7.79 -6.53
C ALA A 91 -6.96 -7.78 -7.00
N GLY A 92 -7.68 -6.68 -6.75
CA GLY A 92 -9.04 -6.49 -7.22
C GLY A 92 -9.13 -6.42 -8.74
N PHE A 93 -8.14 -5.83 -9.41
CA PHE A 93 -8.06 -5.83 -10.87
C PHE A 93 -7.89 -7.25 -11.43
N LEU A 94 -6.98 -8.06 -10.87
CA LEU A 94 -6.80 -9.47 -11.26
C LEU A 94 -8.08 -10.28 -11.02
N PHE A 95 -8.71 -10.10 -9.86
CA PHE A 95 -9.97 -10.75 -9.53
C PHE A 95 -11.09 -10.37 -10.52
N SER A 96 -11.25 -9.07 -10.80
CA SER A 96 -12.33 -8.58 -11.68
C SER A 96 -12.15 -9.07 -13.11
N ILE A 97 -10.92 -9.07 -13.64
CA ILE A 97 -10.65 -9.59 -15.00
C ILE A 97 -10.98 -11.07 -15.07
N SER A 98 -10.48 -11.87 -14.12
CA SER A 98 -10.71 -13.33 -14.15
C SER A 98 -12.19 -13.68 -13.97
N ALA A 99 -12.88 -13.02 -13.02
CA ALA A 99 -14.32 -13.23 -12.83
C ALA A 99 -15.10 -12.87 -14.07
N THR A 100 -14.80 -11.72 -14.72
CA THR A 100 -15.47 -11.28 -15.95
C THR A 100 -15.23 -12.25 -17.10
N ALA A 101 -14.00 -12.72 -17.30
CA ALA A 101 -13.67 -13.67 -18.36
C ALA A 101 -14.37 -15.01 -18.15
N MET A 102 -14.36 -15.58 -16.94
CA MET A 102 -15.07 -16.83 -16.62
C MET A 102 -16.58 -16.71 -16.81
N MET A 103 -17.16 -15.54 -16.47
CA MET A 103 -18.60 -15.31 -16.68
C MET A 103 -18.92 -15.14 -18.15
N ALA A 104 -18.06 -14.46 -18.92
CA ALA A 104 -18.26 -14.30 -20.36
C ALA A 104 -18.28 -15.63 -21.10
N GLU A 105 -17.46 -16.60 -20.70
CA GLU A 105 -17.46 -17.95 -21.28
C GLU A 105 -18.77 -18.72 -21.01
N GLN A 106 -19.41 -18.46 -19.88
CA GLN A 106 -20.65 -19.15 -19.48
C GLN A 106 -21.91 -18.39 -19.90
N TRP A 107 -21.79 -17.16 -20.42
CA TRP A 107 -22.91 -16.23 -20.63
C TRP A 107 -24.09 -16.85 -21.39
N GLY A 108 -23.84 -17.57 -22.46
CA GLY A 108 -24.89 -18.21 -23.26
C GLY A 108 -25.52 -19.48 -22.67
N SER A 109 -24.96 -20.00 -21.55
CA SER A 109 -25.48 -21.18 -20.86
C SER A 109 -26.26 -20.87 -19.58
N LEU A 110 -26.21 -19.62 -19.12
CA LEU A 110 -26.90 -19.15 -17.93
C LEU A 110 -28.38 -18.85 -18.20
N SER A 111 -29.21 -18.98 -17.20
CA SER A 111 -30.57 -18.45 -17.23
C SER A 111 -30.56 -16.92 -17.19
N VAL A 112 -31.61 -16.26 -17.66
CA VAL A 112 -31.71 -14.79 -17.65
C VAL A 112 -31.48 -14.18 -16.26
N VAL A 113 -31.94 -14.85 -15.20
CA VAL A 113 -31.76 -14.39 -13.83
C VAL A 113 -30.28 -14.48 -13.39
N GLU A 114 -29.60 -15.56 -13.77
CA GLU A 114 -28.18 -15.75 -13.50
C GLU A 114 -27.32 -14.75 -14.27
N GLU A 115 -27.66 -14.43 -15.53
CA GLU A 115 -26.97 -13.41 -16.31
C GLU A 115 -27.07 -12.02 -15.63
N TYR A 116 -28.25 -11.61 -15.18
CA TYR A 116 -28.42 -10.34 -14.47
C TYR A 116 -27.69 -10.33 -13.12
N ALA A 117 -27.71 -11.43 -12.37
CA ALA A 117 -26.99 -11.56 -11.12
C ALA A 117 -25.47 -11.48 -11.34
N ALA A 118 -24.98 -12.17 -12.39
CA ALA A 118 -23.59 -12.13 -12.80
C ALA A 118 -23.15 -10.73 -13.21
N PHE A 119 -23.91 -10.05 -14.06
CA PHE A 119 -23.64 -8.67 -14.47
C PHE A 119 -23.64 -7.72 -13.27
N GLY A 120 -24.64 -7.82 -12.40
CA GLY A 120 -24.71 -7.02 -11.17
C GLY A 120 -23.49 -7.22 -10.27
N THR A 121 -23.02 -8.46 -10.14
CA THR A 121 -21.80 -8.81 -9.38
C THR A 121 -20.55 -8.18 -10.01
N ILE A 122 -20.36 -8.25 -11.32
CA ILE A 122 -19.23 -7.61 -12.02
C ILE A 122 -19.25 -6.09 -11.82
N VAL A 123 -20.43 -5.46 -11.95
CA VAL A 123 -20.57 -4.00 -11.73
C VAL A 123 -20.23 -3.60 -10.29
N LEU A 124 -20.71 -4.38 -9.31
CA LEU A 124 -20.39 -4.14 -7.88
C LEU A 124 -18.90 -4.32 -7.60
N LEU A 125 -18.29 -5.36 -8.14
CA LEU A 125 -16.85 -5.61 -7.96
C LEU A 125 -16.00 -4.55 -8.66
N GLY A 126 -16.30 -4.23 -9.92
CA GLY A 126 -15.60 -3.19 -10.67
C GLY A 126 -15.79 -1.80 -10.07
N GLY A 127 -17.02 -1.44 -9.70
CA GLY A 127 -17.33 -0.19 -9.02
C GLY A 127 -16.69 -0.10 -7.62
N GLY A 128 -16.79 -1.17 -6.83
CA GLY A 128 -16.13 -1.29 -5.53
C GLY A 128 -14.61 -1.20 -5.64
N GLN A 129 -14.03 -1.84 -6.65
CA GLN A 129 -12.60 -1.76 -6.96
C GLN A 129 -12.18 -0.32 -7.30
N THR A 130 -12.91 0.35 -8.17
CA THR A 130 -12.66 1.74 -8.54
C THR A 130 -12.74 2.64 -7.31
N TRP A 131 -13.78 2.45 -6.48
CA TRP A 131 -13.93 3.19 -5.23
C TRP A 131 -12.75 2.96 -4.27
N LEU A 132 -12.26 1.71 -4.13
CA LEU A 132 -11.10 1.39 -3.30
C LEU A 132 -9.82 2.07 -3.79
N VAL A 133 -9.60 2.12 -5.12
CA VAL A 133 -8.47 2.83 -5.73
C VAL A 133 -8.52 4.31 -5.39
N PHE A 134 -9.66 4.97 -5.64
CA PHE A 134 -9.84 6.39 -5.34
C PHE A 134 -9.68 6.68 -3.85
N ARG A 135 -10.29 5.87 -3.00
CA ARG A 135 -10.20 6.07 -1.54
C ARG A 135 -8.81 5.78 -0.98
N GLY A 136 -8.09 4.81 -1.53
CA GLY A 136 -6.75 4.45 -1.07
C GLY A 136 -5.67 5.41 -1.54
N LEU A 137 -5.74 5.84 -2.80
CA LEU A 137 -4.72 6.66 -3.43
C LEU A 137 -4.97 8.16 -3.31
N LEU A 138 -6.24 8.61 -3.31
CA LEU A 138 -6.60 10.02 -3.39
C LEU A 138 -7.13 10.62 -2.07
N ILE A 139 -7.53 9.82 -1.09
CA ILE A 139 -8.14 10.33 0.15
C ILE A 139 -7.22 10.12 1.36
N GLY A 140 -5.96 10.57 1.27
CA GLY A 140 -5.15 10.91 2.45
C GLY A 140 -4.79 9.81 3.45
N ARG A 141 -4.87 8.53 3.07
CA ARG A 141 -4.43 7.45 3.97
C ARG A 141 -2.94 7.13 3.88
N LEU A 142 -2.33 7.50 2.78
CA LEU A 142 -0.89 7.33 2.56
C LEU A 142 -0.06 8.20 3.52
N PRO A 143 -0.42 9.47 3.82
CA PRO A 143 0.26 10.25 4.84
C PRO A 143 0.29 9.61 6.22
N LEU A 144 -0.83 9.03 6.68
CA LEU A 144 -0.88 8.31 7.96
C LEU A 144 0.02 7.08 8.00
N ALA A 145 0.10 6.34 6.88
CA ALA A 145 0.99 5.19 6.77
C ALA A 145 2.48 5.61 6.78
N TRP A 146 2.82 6.75 6.15
CA TRP A 146 4.16 7.33 6.22
C TRP A 146 4.50 7.83 7.63
N SER A 147 3.58 8.48 8.34
CA SER A 147 3.79 8.88 9.75
C SER A 147 4.05 7.67 10.64
N LYS A 148 3.29 6.59 10.45
CA LYS A 148 3.51 5.32 11.16
C LYS A 148 4.90 4.72 10.83
N ALA A 149 5.28 4.73 9.55
CA ALA A 149 6.59 4.23 9.12
C ALA A 149 7.73 5.05 9.72
N GLY A 150 7.59 6.39 9.76
CA GLY A 150 8.54 7.29 10.40
C GLY A 150 8.74 6.98 11.88
N LEU A 151 7.63 6.78 12.62
CA LEU A 151 7.72 6.40 14.04
C LEU A 151 8.39 5.04 14.23
N VAL A 152 8.07 4.04 13.40
CA VAL A 152 8.70 2.71 13.45
C VAL A 152 10.19 2.80 13.10
N ALA A 153 10.58 3.59 12.11
CA ALA A 153 11.98 3.83 11.76
C ALA A 153 12.72 4.49 12.94
N LEU A 154 12.13 5.50 13.58
CA LEU A 154 12.69 6.19 14.73
C LEU A 154 12.87 5.23 15.91
N GLN A 155 11.88 4.39 16.22
CA GLN A 155 11.97 3.37 17.27
C GLN A 155 13.09 2.34 17.04
N ARG A 156 13.51 2.15 15.78
CA ARG A 156 14.62 1.27 15.37
C ARG A 156 15.96 1.98 15.29
N GLY A 157 16.01 3.28 15.59
CA GLY A 157 17.20 4.11 15.47
C GLY A 157 17.58 4.48 14.03
N GLN A 158 16.70 4.24 13.07
CA GLN A 158 16.90 4.60 11.65
C GLN A 158 16.45 6.04 11.42
N ILE A 159 17.28 7.02 11.75
CA ILE A 159 16.92 8.43 11.69
C ILE A 159 16.94 8.92 10.22
N SER A 160 18.00 8.59 9.47
CA SER A 160 18.25 9.06 8.10
C SER A 160 18.41 7.90 7.12
N GLY A 161 18.42 8.20 5.81
CA GLY A 161 18.55 7.22 4.74
C GLY A 161 17.20 6.75 4.17
N GLU A 162 17.24 5.80 3.24
CA GLU A 162 16.03 5.27 2.57
C GLU A 162 15.08 4.64 3.60
N HIS A 163 13.84 5.13 3.66
CA HIS A 163 12.84 4.79 4.68
C HIS A 163 13.27 5.12 6.12
N GLY A 164 14.22 6.03 6.31
CA GLY A 164 14.53 6.60 7.62
C GLY A 164 13.41 7.50 8.15
N ALA A 165 13.46 7.84 9.43
CA ALA A 165 12.39 8.61 10.08
C ALA A 165 12.18 9.97 9.42
N ILE A 166 13.26 10.70 9.09
CA ILE A 166 13.16 12.01 8.43
C ILE A 166 12.44 11.89 7.10
N GLU A 167 12.90 11.01 6.19
CA GLU A 167 12.27 10.81 4.88
C GLU A 167 10.80 10.41 5.00
N CYS A 168 10.48 9.53 5.95
CA CYS A 168 9.10 9.09 6.16
C CYS A 168 8.20 10.23 6.65
N PHE A 169 8.67 11.07 7.57
CA PHE A 169 7.91 12.22 8.05
C PHE A 169 7.80 13.31 7.00
N GLU A 170 8.82 13.56 6.18
CA GLU A 170 8.74 14.47 5.04
C GLU A 170 7.70 14.01 4.02
N LYS A 171 7.58 12.71 3.73
CA LYS A 171 6.56 12.15 2.84
C LYS A 171 5.16 12.08 3.47
N SER A 172 5.05 12.23 4.78
CA SER A 172 3.78 12.07 5.49
C SER A 172 2.93 13.34 5.53
N TRP A 173 3.50 14.51 5.32
CA TRP A 173 2.71 15.72 5.33
C TRP A 173 2.07 15.98 3.96
N ASP A 174 0.80 16.33 4.02
CA ASP A 174 -0.03 16.63 2.86
C ASP A 174 -0.64 18.01 3.06
N LEU A 175 -0.50 18.87 2.06
CA LEU A 175 -1.02 20.24 2.11
C LEU A 175 -2.56 20.30 2.15
N GLU A 176 -3.23 19.22 1.72
CA GLU A 176 -4.69 19.13 1.73
C GLU A 176 -5.25 18.61 3.07
N GLU A 177 -4.41 17.96 3.89
CA GLU A 177 -4.81 17.37 5.17
C GLU A 177 -4.10 18.07 6.34
N GLU A 178 -4.55 19.26 6.70
CA GLU A 178 -3.95 20.09 7.76
C GLU A 178 -3.71 19.35 9.09
N HIS A 179 -4.59 18.43 9.46
CA HIS A 179 -4.47 17.70 10.72
C HIS A 179 -3.29 16.70 10.77
N LEU A 180 -2.69 16.35 9.63
CA LEU A 180 -1.50 15.49 9.57
C LEU A 180 -0.20 16.28 9.57
N ASN A 181 -0.24 17.52 9.11
CA ASN A 181 0.92 18.38 9.01
C ASN A 181 1.56 18.67 10.38
N PRO A 182 0.79 19.06 11.43
CA PRO A 182 1.35 19.29 12.75
C PRO A 182 2.06 18.08 13.33
N MET A 183 1.55 16.87 13.10
CA MET A 183 2.17 15.62 13.58
C MET A 183 3.52 15.37 12.93
N ALA A 184 3.62 15.54 11.60
CA ALA A 184 4.87 15.36 10.87
C ALA A 184 5.89 16.45 11.23
N TRP A 185 5.46 17.71 11.27
CA TRP A 185 6.34 18.85 11.57
C TRP A 185 6.87 18.80 13.00
N THR A 186 6.06 18.36 13.97
CA THR A 186 6.54 18.12 15.35
C THR A 186 7.59 17.02 15.40
N ALA A 187 7.38 15.93 14.66
CA ALA A 187 8.38 14.86 14.63
C ALA A 187 9.69 15.33 14.00
N LEU A 188 9.63 16.05 12.89
CA LEU A 188 10.80 16.60 12.20
C LEU A 188 11.52 17.64 13.08
N GLU A 189 10.79 18.56 13.72
CA GLU A 189 11.35 19.54 14.64
C GLU A 189 12.14 18.83 15.78
N LYS A 190 11.53 17.86 16.46
CA LYS A 190 12.15 17.13 17.55
C LYS A 190 13.37 16.30 17.09
N ILE A 191 13.29 15.67 15.93
CA ILE A 191 14.41 14.90 15.36
C ILE A 191 15.57 15.85 15.00
N GLN A 192 15.31 16.98 14.36
CA GLN A 192 16.36 17.93 14.00
C GLN A 192 16.99 18.59 15.23
N THR A 193 16.19 18.89 16.25
CA THR A 193 16.70 19.35 17.55
C THR A 193 17.63 18.30 18.19
N PHE A 194 17.21 17.03 18.17
CA PHE A 194 18.01 15.91 18.68
C PHE A 194 19.34 15.74 17.93
N LEU A 195 19.36 15.99 16.61
CA LEU A 195 20.58 15.95 15.79
C LEU A 195 21.46 17.21 15.92
N GLY A 196 21.02 18.25 16.61
CA GLY A 196 21.72 19.53 16.73
C GLY A 196 21.62 20.41 15.48
N ASN A 197 20.68 20.12 14.56
CA ASN A 197 20.44 20.88 13.33
C ASN A 197 19.49 22.06 13.62
N GLU A 198 19.98 23.12 14.24
CA GLU A 198 19.16 24.26 14.71
C GLU A 198 18.38 24.94 13.55
N SER A 199 18.99 25.09 12.37
CA SER A 199 18.34 25.71 11.20
C SER A 199 17.12 24.95 10.74
N GLU A 200 17.23 23.62 10.59
CA GLU A 200 16.12 22.76 10.18
C GLU A 200 15.06 22.64 11.28
N SER A 201 15.48 22.56 12.54
CA SER A 201 14.56 22.57 13.68
C SER A 201 13.68 23.84 13.71
N GLU A 202 14.29 25.02 13.53
CA GLU A 202 13.55 26.29 13.51
C GLU A 202 12.64 26.41 12.28
N HIS A 203 13.04 25.84 11.12
CA HIS A 203 12.17 25.77 9.93
C HIS A 203 10.88 25.00 10.23
N TRP A 204 10.97 23.81 10.81
CA TRP A 204 9.81 22.98 11.14
C TRP A 204 8.97 23.58 12.28
N LYS A 205 9.60 24.18 13.25
CA LYS A 205 8.93 24.87 14.35
C LYS A 205 8.09 26.05 13.88
N LYS A 206 8.56 26.81 12.88
CA LYS A 206 7.80 27.90 12.27
C LYS A 206 6.56 27.37 11.57
N ARG A 207 6.69 26.30 10.76
CA ARG A 207 5.54 25.66 10.11
C ARG A 207 4.54 25.11 11.12
N LEU A 208 5.03 24.49 12.18
CA LEU A 208 4.17 24.00 13.26
C LEU A 208 3.39 25.13 13.93
N ALA A 209 4.03 26.27 14.19
CA ALA A 209 3.36 27.44 14.77
C ALA A 209 2.24 27.99 13.87
N GLU A 210 2.44 27.98 12.55
CA GLU A 210 1.43 28.42 11.55
C GLU A 210 0.19 27.50 11.55
N SER A 211 0.31 26.24 11.99
CA SER A 211 -0.77 25.25 12.01
C SER A 211 -1.42 25.03 13.39
N GLY A 212 -1.17 25.89 14.36
CA GLY A 212 -1.74 25.82 15.71
C GLY A 212 -0.79 25.31 16.79
N GLY A 213 0.48 25.10 16.44
CA GLY A 213 1.51 24.69 17.39
C GLY A 213 1.39 23.23 17.88
N GLN A 214 2.09 22.93 18.94
CA GLN A 214 2.07 21.57 19.52
C GLN A 214 0.71 21.19 20.13
N ASP A 215 -0.13 22.17 20.45
CA ASP A 215 -1.48 21.91 21.00
C ASP A 215 -2.42 21.25 19.97
N ALA A 216 -2.10 21.36 18.69
CA ALA A 216 -2.82 20.66 17.62
C ALA A 216 -2.44 19.16 17.49
N VAL A 217 -1.45 18.69 18.26
CA VAL A 217 -0.90 17.33 18.17
C VAL A 217 -1.33 16.49 19.38
N ALA A 218 -1.77 15.26 19.11
CA ALA A 218 -2.16 14.34 20.19
C ALA A 218 -1.00 14.04 21.13
N LYS A 219 -1.25 14.05 22.45
CA LYS A 219 -0.23 13.82 23.48
C LYS A 219 0.47 12.49 23.32
N GLU A 220 -0.28 11.44 22.98
CA GLU A 220 0.24 10.10 22.76
C GLU A 220 1.28 10.07 21.62
N TRP A 221 1.11 10.93 20.60
CA TRP A 221 2.08 11.08 19.52
C TRP A 221 3.37 11.74 20.00
N LEU A 222 3.26 12.81 20.77
CA LEU A 222 4.41 13.50 21.35
C LEU A 222 5.23 12.56 22.25
N GLU A 223 4.54 11.83 23.13
CA GLU A 223 5.16 10.85 24.03
C GLU A 223 5.85 9.72 23.27
N ALA A 224 5.25 9.25 22.16
CA ALA A 224 5.83 8.20 21.32
C ALA A 224 7.13 8.64 20.64
N ILE A 225 7.18 9.88 20.13
CA ILE A 225 8.39 10.46 19.51
C ILE A 225 9.47 10.64 20.59
N ASP A 226 9.15 11.25 21.74
CA ASP A 226 10.10 11.49 22.82
C ASP A 226 10.66 10.17 23.37
N SER A 227 9.80 9.18 23.58
CA SER A 227 10.23 7.85 24.00
C SER A 227 11.17 7.18 22.99
N ALA A 228 10.92 7.36 21.69
CA ALA A 228 11.78 6.81 20.65
C ALA A 228 13.15 7.49 20.62
N LEU A 229 13.19 8.83 20.71
CA LEU A 229 14.43 9.61 20.76
C LEU A 229 15.28 9.30 22.02
N ASN A 230 14.64 9.18 23.18
CA ASN A 230 15.31 8.82 24.43
C ASN A 230 15.94 7.41 24.40
N LYS A 231 15.36 6.47 23.66
CA LYS A 231 15.95 5.14 23.46
C LYS A 231 17.20 5.15 22.61
N ILE A 232 17.30 6.10 21.65
CA ILE A 232 18.47 6.21 20.77
C ILE A 232 19.65 6.83 21.52
N ASN A 233 19.40 7.83 22.34
CA ASN A 233 20.42 8.43 23.21
C ASN A 233 19.83 8.55 24.63
N PRO A 234 19.93 7.50 25.43
CA PRO A 234 19.49 7.57 26.80
C PRO A 234 20.31 8.68 27.49
N LYS A 235 19.63 9.81 27.79
CA LYS A 235 20.22 10.78 28.74
C LYS A 235 20.51 9.99 30.00
N GLU A 236 21.77 9.98 30.45
CA GLU A 236 22.15 9.45 31.74
C GLU A 236 21.23 10.12 32.77
N GLU A 237 20.32 9.34 33.35
CA GLU A 237 19.53 9.80 34.50
C GLU A 237 20.54 9.98 35.64
N GLU A 238 20.97 11.23 35.88
CA GLU A 238 21.60 11.65 37.11
C GLU A 238 20.60 11.77 38.27
#